data_a688f61a1d3ce49661aacf62bf25e4ed
#
_entry.id   a688f61a1d3ce49661aacf62bf25e4ed
#
_cell.length_a   1.000
_cell.length_b   1.000
_cell.length_c   1.000
_cell.angle_alpha   90.00
_cell.angle_beta   90.00
_cell.angle_gamma   90.00
#
_symmetry.space_group_name_H-M   'P 1'
#
loop_
_entity.id
_entity.type
_entity.pdbx_description
1 polymer ?
#
loop_
_entity_poly.entity_id
_entity_poly.type
_entity_poly.pdbx_seq_one_letter_code
_entity_poly.pdbx_strand_id
1 'polypeptide(L)'
;TNFNNNLGWFDFYQKKFDNITFYNSIVDCIRNSNLIILAIPSAFLHESFKEITEDDLKSKTIISAIKGIIPEHNLIVGEYLNKIYQVPLENIGVITGPCHAEEVALEKLSYLTIASIDTKKAKVLSDLLNCRYLKSSVSDDIYGTEYSAVIKNIIALAGGICHGLGYGDNFLAVLVSNAIQEIKRFVDAVHPINRDINASAYLGDLI
;
A
#
# COMPACT_ATOMS: atom_id res chain seq x y z
N THR A 1 12.91 -21.57 -6.82
CA THR A 1 13.05 -21.07 -5.43
C THR A 1 12.13 -21.87 -4.55
N ASN A 2 12.72 -22.70 -3.69
CA ASN A 2 11.99 -23.57 -2.77
C ASN A 2 11.29 -22.72 -1.70
N PHE A 3 9.99 -22.60 -1.81
CA PHE A 3 9.16 -22.15 -0.68
C PHE A 3 8.97 -23.34 0.26
N ASN A 4 9.40 -23.17 1.50
CA ASN A 4 9.33 -24.19 2.54
C ASN A 4 7.89 -24.61 2.83
N ASN A 5 7.69 -25.91 2.92
CA ASN A 5 6.47 -26.68 3.09
C ASN A 5 5.74 -26.52 4.44
N ASN A 6 5.75 -25.37 5.06
CA ASN A 6 4.98 -25.16 6.27
C ASN A 6 3.99 -24.06 6.04
N LEU A 7 2.73 -24.46 6.00
CA LEU A 7 1.54 -23.60 6.13
C LEU A 7 0.63 -23.63 4.88
N GLY A 8 -0.63 -23.50 5.11
CA GLY A 8 -1.78 -23.49 4.25
C GLY A 8 -1.74 -22.71 2.91
N TRP A 9 -0.61 -22.14 2.56
CA TRP A 9 -0.30 -21.65 1.21
C TRP A 9 -0.39 -22.77 0.17
N PHE A 10 -0.03 -24.01 0.52
CA PHE A 10 -0.07 -25.14 -0.41
C PHE A 10 -1.51 -25.47 -0.81
N ASP A 11 -2.43 -25.39 0.12
CA ASP A 11 -3.87 -25.64 -0.16
C ASP A 11 -4.48 -24.50 -0.99
N PHE A 12 -3.99 -23.26 -0.83
CA PHE A 12 -4.45 -22.13 -1.64
C PHE A 12 -4.02 -22.28 -3.10
N TYR A 13 -2.79 -22.71 -3.37
CA TYR A 13 -2.29 -22.95 -4.74
C TYR A 13 -2.93 -24.16 -5.43
N GLN A 14 -3.51 -25.08 -4.68
CA GLN A 14 -4.22 -26.23 -5.26
C GLN A 14 -5.68 -25.92 -5.60
N LYS A 15 -6.27 -24.84 -5.09
CA LYS A 15 -7.59 -24.39 -5.52
C LYS A 15 -7.51 -23.86 -6.95
N LYS A 16 -8.12 -24.57 -7.88
CA LYS A 16 -8.36 -24.04 -9.24
C LYS A 16 -9.44 -22.97 -9.13
N PHE A 17 -9.07 -21.75 -9.47
CA PHE A 17 -10.01 -20.66 -9.63
C PHE A 17 -10.29 -20.50 -11.13
N ASP A 18 -11.47 -20.84 -11.57
CA ASP A 18 -11.87 -20.77 -12.98
C ASP A 18 -11.94 -19.34 -13.53
N ASN A 19 -11.93 -18.34 -12.61
CA ASN A 19 -12.02 -16.91 -12.92
C ASN A 19 -10.69 -16.16 -12.77
N ILE A 20 -9.57 -16.88 -12.63
CA ILE A 20 -8.22 -16.27 -12.56
C ILE A 20 -7.44 -16.60 -13.84
N THR A 21 -6.94 -15.57 -14.49
CA THR A 21 -6.06 -15.69 -15.66
C THR A 21 -4.66 -15.16 -15.27
N PHE A 22 -3.64 -15.98 -15.55
CA PHE A 22 -2.25 -15.60 -15.33
C PHE A 22 -1.64 -15.08 -16.65
N TYR A 23 -0.98 -13.93 -16.57
CA TYR A 23 -0.26 -13.33 -17.68
C TYR A 23 1.26 -13.38 -17.42
N ASN A 24 2.03 -13.70 -18.44
CA ASN A 24 3.49 -13.59 -18.40
C ASN A 24 3.99 -12.20 -18.86
N SER A 25 3.10 -11.42 -19.47
CA SER A 25 3.35 -10.05 -19.93
C SER A 25 2.56 -9.07 -19.09
N ILE A 26 3.25 -8.09 -18.49
CA ILE A 26 2.59 -7.00 -17.77
C ILE A 26 1.74 -6.14 -18.71
N VAL A 27 2.19 -5.96 -19.95
CA VAL A 27 1.47 -5.18 -20.98
C VAL A 27 0.11 -5.80 -21.25
N ASP A 28 0.07 -7.13 -21.46
CA ASP A 28 -1.19 -7.84 -21.72
C ASP A 28 -2.11 -7.81 -20.50
N CYS A 29 -1.55 -7.97 -19.31
CA CYS A 29 -2.30 -7.88 -18.07
C CYS A 29 -2.96 -6.50 -17.92
N ILE A 30 -2.20 -5.43 -18.12
CA ILE A 30 -2.69 -4.04 -18.02
C ILE A 30 -3.74 -3.76 -19.09
N ARG A 31 -3.51 -4.13 -20.35
CA ARG A 31 -4.46 -3.86 -21.45
C ARG A 31 -5.80 -4.54 -21.25
N ASN A 32 -5.79 -5.73 -20.65
CA ASN A 32 -7.01 -6.50 -20.36
C ASN A 32 -7.67 -6.17 -19.02
N SER A 33 -7.17 -5.17 -18.28
CA SER A 33 -7.70 -4.78 -16.97
C SER A 33 -8.24 -3.36 -16.97
N ASN A 34 -9.32 -3.10 -16.22
CA ASN A 34 -9.85 -1.76 -15.97
C ASN A 34 -9.42 -1.22 -14.60
N LEU A 35 -9.26 -2.12 -13.63
CA LEU A 35 -8.74 -1.85 -12.30
C LEU A 35 -7.42 -2.61 -12.14
N ILE A 36 -6.36 -1.89 -11.77
CA ILE A 36 -5.02 -2.44 -11.60
C ILE A 36 -4.59 -2.24 -10.16
N ILE A 37 -4.14 -3.31 -9.51
CA ILE A 37 -3.53 -3.21 -8.18
C ILE A 37 -2.03 -3.48 -8.32
N LEU A 38 -1.22 -2.48 -7.97
CA LEU A 38 0.24 -2.59 -7.98
C LEU A 38 0.71 -3.16 -6.64
N ALA A 39 1.30 -4.35 -6.67
CA ALA A 39 1.73 -5.09 -5.48
C ALA A 39 3.13 -5.70 -5.67
N ILE A 40 4.07 -4.89 -6.16
CA ILE A 40 5.49 -5.24 -6.31
C ILE A 40 6.35 -4.30 -5.46
N PRO A 41 7.61 -4.63 -5.12
CA PRO A 41 8.48 -3.67 -4.46
C PRO A 41 8.74 -2.44 -5.32
N SER A 42 8.75 -1.25 -4.71
CA SER A 42 8.89 0.05 -5.39
C SER A 42 10.12 0.14 -6.31
N ALA A 43 11.23 -0.49 -5.92
CA ALA A 43 12.46 -0.51 -6.70
C ALA A 43 12.33 -1.21 -8.07
N PHE A 44 11.30 -2.02 -8.27
CA PHE A 44 11.10 -2.72 -9.55
C PHE A 44 10.00 -2.12 -10.42
N LEU A 45 9.25 -1.13 -9.92
CA LEU A 45 8.10 -0.59 -10.65
C LEU A 45 8.55 0.09 -11.94
N HIS A 46 9.57 0.94 -11.88
CA HIS A 46 10.09 1.66 -13.06
C HIS A 46 10.53 0.69 -14.16
N GLU A 47 11.31 -0.33 -13.79
CA GLU A 47 11.78 -1.35 -14.74
C GLU A 47 10.61 -2.15 -15.34
N SER A 48 9.65 -2.54 -14.50
CA SER A 48 8.48 -3.31 -14.95
C SER A 48 7.59 -2.51 -15.91
N PHE A 49 7.63 -1.18 -15.84
CA PHE A 49 6.80 -0.29 -16.66
C PHE A 49 7.48 0.23 -17.92
N LYS A 50 8.68 -0.23 -18.26
CA LYS A 50 9.44 0.25 -19.43
C LYS A 50 8.69 0.17 -20.76
N GLU A 51 7.84 -0.84 -20.93
CA GLU A 51 7.05 -1.05 -22.14
C GLU A 51 5.63 -0.47 -22.06
N ILE A 52 5.27 0.12 -20.90
CA ILE A 52 3.97 0.72 -20.65
C ILE A 52 3.97 2.17 -21.10
N THR A 53 2.92 2.58 -21.79
CA THR A 53 2.73 3.95 -22.27
C THR A 53 1.65 4.67 -21.46
N GLU A 54 1.59 6.01 -21.61
CA GLU A 54 0.50 6.82 -21.04
C GLU A 54 -0.87 6.32 -21.50
N ASP A 55 -0.99 5.95 -22.76
CA ASP A 55 -2.25 5.46 -23.34
C ASP A 55 -2.73 4.15 -22.74
N ASP A 56 -1.81 3.30 -22.28
CA ASP A 56 -2.16 2.05 -21.61
C ASP A 56 -2.77 2.29 -20.21
N LEU A 57 -2.46 3.43 -19.56
CA LEU A 57 -2.81 3.69 -18.16
C LEU A 57 -3.89 4.78 -17.94
N LYS A 58 -3.95 5.80 -18.77
CA LYS A 58 -4.74 7.02 -18.51
C LYS A 58 -6.24 6.80 -18.27
N SER A 59 -6.81 5.73 -18.83
CA SER A 59 -8.23 5.38 -18.66
C SER A 59 -8.48 4.35 -17.56
N LYS A 60 -7.42 3.88 -16.89
CA LYS A 60 -7.48 2.82 -15.89
C LYS A 60 -7.60 3.41 -14.48
N THR A 61 -8.23 2.68 -13.60
CA THR A 61 -8.13 2.95 -12.16
C THR A 61 -6.94 2.16 -11.62
N ILE A 62 -5.98 2.86 -11.01
CA ILE A 62 -4.72 2.25 -10.54
C ILE A 62 -4.62 2.44 -9.03
N ILE A 63 -4.48 1.34 -8.33
CA ILE A 63 -4.40 1.31 -6.87
C ILE A 63 -3.01 0.80 -6.47
N SER A 64 -2.26 1.61 -5.74
CA SER A 64 -0.97 1.21 -5.21
C SER A 64 -1.14 0.51 -3.85
N ALA A 65 -0.61 -0.70 -3.73
CA ALA A 65 -0.35 -1.37 -2.45
C ALA A 65 1.17 -1.36 -2.13
N ILE A 66 1.94 -0.58 -2.85
CA ILE A 66 3.40 -0.47 -2.73
C ILE A 66 3.74 0.43 -1.54
N LYS A 67 4.62 -0.03 -0.67
CA LYS A 67 5.17 0.75 0.45
C LYS A 67 6.60 1.18 0.12
N GLY A 68 6.76 2.37 -0.46
CA GLY A 68 8.09 2.87 -0.83
C GLY A 68 8.03 3.99 -1.86
N ILE A 69 9.18 4.58 -2.15
CA ILE A 69 9.38 5.56 -3.22
C ILE A 69 9.98 4.87 -4.45
N ILE A 70 9.82 5.48 -5.61
CA ILE A 70 10.46 5.04 -6.86
C ILE A 70 11.86 5.65 -6.89
N PRO A 71 12.94 4.86 -6.77
CA PRO A 71 14.29 5.40 -6.56
C PRO A 71 14.78 6.30 -7.69
N GLU A 72 14.46 5.97 -8.95
CA GLU A 72 14.90 6.69 -10.14
C GLU A 72 14.33 8.11 -10.21
N HIS A 73 13.16 8.33 -9.58
CA HIS A 73 12.44 9.60 -9.65
C HIS A 73 12.31 10.30 -8.29
N ASN A 74 12.61 9.62 -7.19
CA ASN A 74 12.36 10.09 -5.82
C ASN A 74 10.89 10.49 -5.58
N LEU A 75 9.97 9.79 -6.20
CA LEU A 75 8.53 10.03 -6.12
C LEU A 75 7.82 8.89 -5.39
N ILE A 76 6.76 9.20 -4.66
CA ILE A 76 5.78 8.20 -4.24
C ILE A 76 5.04 7.67 -5.47
N VAL A 77 4.41 6.50 -5.36
CA VAL A 77 3.81 5.82 -6.53
C VAL A 77 2.71 6.65 -7.17
N GLY A 78 1.86 7.29 -6.37
CA GLY A 78 0.79 8.16 -6.89
C GLY A 78 1.34 9.34 -7.70
N GLU A 79 2.39 9.99 -7.21
CA GLU A 79 3.06 11.07 -7.96
C GLU A 79 3.74 10.55 -9.22
N TYR A 80 4.38 9.38 -9.15
CA TYR A 80 5.04 8.76 -10.30
C TYR A 80 4.03 8.46 -11.42
N LEU A 81 2.90 7.85 -11.10
CA LEU A 81 1.85 7.58 -12.07
C LEU A 81 1.29 8.86 -12.70
N ASN A 82 1.08 9.90 -11.88
CA ASN A 82 0.54 11.17 -12.35
C ASN A 82 1.56 11.96 -13.20
N LYS A 83 2.81 12.11 -12.72
CA LYS A 83 3.81 12.96 -13.38
C LYS A 83 4.44 12.31 -14.61
N ILE A 84 4.67 10.99 -14.58
CA ILE A 84 5.38 10.28 -15.66
C ILE A 84 4.41 9.69 -16.68
N TYR A 85 3.27 9.13 -16.23
CA TYR A 85 2.30 8.48 -17.10
C TYR A 85 1.00 9.28 -17.31
N GLN A 86 0.94 10.52 -16.82
CA GLN A 86 -0.21 11.42 -16.96
C GLN A 86 -1.55 10.79 -16.51
N VAL A 87 -1.48 9.84 -15.57
CA VAL A 87 -2.70 9.24 -14.98
C VAL A 87 -3.42 10.30 -14.16
N PRO A 88 -4.70 10.59 -14.43
CA PRO A 88 -5.46 11.54 -13.63
C PRO A 88 -5.49 11.14 -12.15
N LEU A 89 -5.32 12.10 -11.24
CA LEU A 89 -5.28 11.83 -9.79
C LEU A 89 -6.55 11.15 -9.27
N GLU A 90 -7.70 11.45 -9.86
CA GLU A 90 -8.99 10.79 -9.57
C GLU A 90 -9.04 9.31 -9.98
N ASN A 91 -8.08 8.86 -10.77
CA ASN A 91 -7.92 7.46 -11.18
C ASN A 91 -6.86 6.72 -10.35
N ILE A 92 -6.21 7.42 -9.43
CA ILE A 92 -5.18 6.86 -8.55
C ILE A 92 -5.75 6.64 -7.16
N GLY A 93 -5.41 5.52 -6.57
CA GLY A 93 -5.67 5.22 -5.17
C GLY A 93 -4.53 4.46 -4.51
N VAL A 94 -4.62 4.35 -3.21
CA VAL A 94 -3.60 3.70 -2.36
C VAL A 94 -4.28 2.79 -1.35
N ILE A 95 -3.71 1.62 -1.13
CA ILE A 95 -4.11 0.69 -0.06
C ILE A 95 -2.97 0.61 0.95
N THR A 96 -3.27 0.92 2.20
CA THR A 96 -2.35 0.76 3.34
C THR A 96 -3.09 0.20 4.55
N GLY A 97 -2.36 -0.04 5.64
CA GLY A 97 -2.93 -0.44 6.92
C GLY A 97 -2.28 -1.70 7.48
N PRO A 98 -2.57 -2.03 8.75
CA PRO A 98 -2.09 -3.22 9.42
C PRO A 98 -2.78 -4.46 8.85
N CYS A 99 -2.17 -5.05 7.82
CA CYS A 99 -2.75 -6.17 7.07
C CYS A 99 -1.61 -7.08 6.58
N HIS A 100 -1.24 -8.04 7.40
CA HIS A 100 -0.24 -9.05 7.05
C HIS A 100 -0.90 -10.21 6.30
N ALA A 101 -0.30 -10.63 5.19
CA ALA A 101 -0.84 -11.67 4.31
C ALA A 101 -1.08 -13.00 5.04
N GLU A 102 -0.17 -13.36 5.96
CA GLU A 102 -0.26 -14.55 6.78
C GLU A 102 -1.47 -14.52 7.72
N GLU A 103 -1.76 -13.36 8.30
CA GLU A 103 -2.93 -13.19 9.17
C GLU A 103 -4.24 -13.22 8.38
N VAL A 104 -4.26 -12.60 7.21
CA VAL A 104 -5.42 -12.67 6.30
C VAL A 104 -5.67 -14.11 5.86
N ALA A 105 -4.62 -14.86 5.53
CA ALA A 105 -4.73 -16.26 5.15
C ALA A 105 -5.27 -17.15 6.29
N LEU A 106 -5.02 -16.77 7.54
CA LEU A 106 -5.56 -17.40 8.74
C LEU A 106 -6.93 -16.83 9.17
N GLU A 107 -7.53 -15.98 8.34
CA GLU A 107 -8.80 -15.30 8.60
C GLU A 107 -8.81 -14.45 9.89
N LYS A 108 -7.64 -13.96 10.32
CA LYS A 108 -7.55 -13.02 11.43
C LYS A 108 -8.03 -11.63 11.00
N LEU A 109 -8.67 -10.93 11.92
CA LEU A 109 -9.21 -9.61 11.66
C LEU A 109 -8.10 -8.62 11.29
N SER A 110 -8.17 -8.10 10.09
CA SER A 110 -7.19 -7.19 9.49
C SER A 110 -7.87 -5.92 8.99
N TYR A 111 -7.12 -4.83 8.93
CA TYR A 111 -7.66 -3.51 8.59
C TYR A 111 -6.90 -2.90 7.42
N LEU A 112 -7.65 -2.28 6.51
CA LEU A 112 -7.10 -1.51 5.39
C LEU A 112 -7.65 -0.08 5.40
N THR A 113 -6.87 0.84 4.89
CA THR A 113 -7.33 2.15 4.46
C THR A 113 -7.15 2.25 2.95
N ILE A 114 -8.19 2.66 2.26
CA ILE A 114 -8.19 2.90 0.82
C ILE A 114 -8.31 4.40 0.61
N ALA A 115 -7.23 5.00 0.14
CA ALA A 115 -7.18 6.44 -0.13
C ALA A 115 -7.31 6.71 -1.63
N SER A 116 -8.17 7.65 -2.00
CA SER A 116 -8.31 8.20 -3.36
C SER A 116 -8.98 9.55 -3.28
N ILE A 117 -8.57 10.51 -4.12
CA ILE A 117 -9.27 11.81 -4.26
C ILE A 117 -10.73 11.56 -4.68
N ASP A 118 -10.98 10.58 -5.56
CA ASP A 118 -12.34 10.11 -5.82
C ASP A 118 -12.75 9.07 -4.76
N THR A 119 -13.30 9.57 -3.66
CA THR A 119 -13.76 8.72 -2.55
C THR A 119 -14.85 7.71 -2.95
N LYS A 120 -15.57 7.94 -4.06
CA LYS A 120 -16.55 6.97 -4.59
C LYS A 120 -15.85 5.74 -5.13
N LYS A 121 -14.75 5.92 -5.88
CA LYS A 121 -13.92 4.80 -6.35
C LYS A 121 -13.27 4.05 -5.18
N ALA A 122 -12.74 4.78 -4.20
CA ALA A 122 -12.22 4.18 -2.98
C ALA A 122 -13.29 3.36 -2.24
N LYS A 123 -14.54 3.85 -2.18
CA LYS A 123 -15.67 3.12 -1.57
C LYS A 123 -16.02 1.86 -2.33
N VAL A 124 -16.06 1.90 -3.65
CA VAL A 124 -16.31 0.69 -4.47
C VAL A 124 -15.26 -0.38 -4.18
N LEU A 125 -13.98 -0.01 -4.15
CA LEU A 125 -12.92 -0.95 -3.83
C LEU A 125 -13.01 -1.45 -2.37
N SER A 126 -13.34 -0.57 -1.44
CA SER A 126 -13.61 -0.92 -0.05
C SER A 126 -14.69 -1.99 0.06
N ASP A 127 -15.80 -1.82 -0.64
CA ASP A 127 -16.92 -2.77 -0.61
C ASP A 127 -16.55 -4.12 -1.27
N LEU A 128 -15.69 -4.11 -2.29
CA LEU A 128 -15.18 -5.33 -2.92
C LEU A 128 -14.23 -6.12 -2.01
N LEU A 129 -13.43 -5.43 -1.19
CA LEU A 129 -12.44 -6.08 -0.33
C LEU A 129 -12.99 -6.47 1.05
N ASN A 130 -14.05 -5.79 1.53
CA ASN A 130 -14.61 -6.05 2.84
C ASN A 130 -15.19 -7.47 2.94
N CYS A 131 -14.78 -8.17 3.99
CA CYS A 131 -15.31 -9.48 4.32
C CYS A 131 -15.36 -9.68 5.86
N ARG A 132 -15.59 -10.91 6.31
CA ARG A 132 -15.67 -11.24 7.74
C ARG A 132 -14.41 -10.84 8.51
N TYR A 133 -13.24 -11.07 7.95
CA TYR A 133 -11.93 -10.88 8.58
C TYR A 133 -11.11 -9.73 7.98
N LEU A 134 -11.62 -9.01 6.98
CA LEU A 134 -10.99 -7.83 6.40
C LEU A 134 -11.94 -6.65 6.45
N LYS A 135 -11.55 -5.58 7.12
CA LYS A 135 -12.31 -4.34 7.23
C LYS A 135 -11.53 -3.21 6.60
N SER A 136 -12.22 -2.39 5.80
CA SER A 136 -11.57 -1.23 5.18
C SER A 136 -12.31 0.07 5.49
N SER A 137 -11.54 1.13 5.61
CA SER A 137 -11.99 2.53 5.69
C SER A 137 -11.58 3.28 4.43
N VAL A 138 -12.24 4.41 4.17
CA VAL A 138 -11.98 5.27 3.02
C VAL A 138 -11.37 6.57 3.49
N SER A 139 -10.37 7.08 2.74
CA SER A 139 -9.72 8.38 2.94
C SER A 139 -9.61 9.11 1.61
N ASP A 140 -9.52 10.44 1.63
CA ASP A 140 -9.18 11.29 0.49
C ASP A 140 -7.69 11.68 0.46
N ASP A 141 -6.94 11.33 1.50
CA ASP A 141 -5.53 11.69 1.67
C ASP A 141 -4.58 10.66 1.05
N ILE A 142 -4.41 10.68 -0.27
CA ILE A 142 -3.43 9.83 -0.98
C ILE A 142 -2.01 10.10 -0.47
N TYR A 143 -1.61 11.37 -0.43
CA TYR A 143 -0.24 11.77 -0.09
C TYR A 143 0.13 11.36 1.33
N GLY A 144 -0.72 11.70 2.29
CA GLY A 144 -0.47 11.35 3.69
C GLY A 144 -0.41 9.84 3.89
N THR A 145 -1.29 9.11 3.23
CA THR A 145 -1.35 7.65 3.32
C THR A 145 -0.09 6.99 2.73
N GLU A 146 0.39 7.44 1.56
CA GLU A 146 1.61 6.88 0.94
C GLU A 146 2.87 7.26 1.73
N TYR A 147 3.06 8.55 2.06
CA TYR A 147 4.24 8.98 2.82
C TYR A 147 4.32 8.34 4.19
N SER A 148 3.20 8.17 4.88
CA SER A 148 3.18 7.49 6.17
C SER A 148 3.63 6.04 6.05
N ALA A 149 3.20 5.32 5.01
CA ALA A 149 3.64 3.95 4.75
C ALA A 149 5.14 3.86 4.42
N VAL A 150 5.75 4.89 3.81
CA VAL A 150 7.19 4.98 3.58
C VAL A 150 7.94 5.20 4.91
N ILE A 151 7.53 6.23 5.67
CA ILE A 151 8.20 6.61 6.93
C ILE A 151 8.09 5.50 7.98
N LYS A 152 6.97 4.79 8.04
CA LYS A 152 6.79 3.62 8.90
C LYS A 152 7.96 2.64 8.82
N ASN A 153 8.45 2.34 7.62
CA ASN A 153 9.55 1.39 7.44
C ASN A 153 10.85 1.89 8.08
N ILE A 154 11.09 3.20 8.06
CA ILE A 154 12.23 3.83 8.74
C ILE A 154 12.10 3.67 10.27
N ILE A 155 10.90 3.92 10.80
CA ILE A 155 10.61 3.81 12.23
C ILE A 155 10.67 2.34 12.69
N ALA A 156 10.17 1.41 11.87
CA ALA A 156 10.26 -0.03 12.15
C ALA A 156 11.72 -0.49 12.25
N LEU A 157 12.60 0.00 11.36
CA LEU A 157 14.03 -0.27 11.44
C LEU A 157 14.65 0.31 12.72
N ALA A 158 14.32 1.55 13.09
CA ALA A 158 14.77 2.18 14.32
C ALA A 158 14.30 1.38 15.56
N GLY A 159 13.04 0.96 15.58
CA GLY A 159 12.47 0.10 16.63
C GLY A 159 13.22 -1.22 16.77
N GLY A 160 13.50 -1.89 15.64
CA GLY A 160 14.28 -3.13 15.62
C GLY A 160 15.71 -2.97 16.15
N ILE A 161 16.38 -1.86 15.80
CA ILE A 161 17.72 -1.54 16.34
C ILE A 161 17.64 -1.32 17.85
N CYS A 162 16.68 -0.53 18.33
CA CYS A 162 16.51 -0.27 19.76
C CYS A 162 16.19 -1.55 20.54
N HIS A 163 15.33 -2.40 20.00
CA HIS A 163 15.04 -3.72 20.59
C HIS A 163 16.31 -4.59 20.67
N GLY A 164 17.09 -4.65 19.59
CA GLY A 164 18.36 -5.40 19.56
C GLY A 164 19.42 -4.85 20.54
N LEU A 165 19.39 -3.58 20.88
CA LEU A 165 20.22 -2.93 21.89
C LEU A 165 19.70 -3.12 23.33
N GLY A 166 18.56 -3.80 23.53
CA GLY A 166 17.98 -4.07 24.83
C GLY A 166 17.10 -2.97 25.41
N TYR A 167 16.66 -2.01 24.59
CA TYR A 167 15.63 -1.04 25.00
C TYR A 167 14.30 -1.74 25.22
N GLY A 168 13.63 -1.45 26.32
CA GLY A 168 12.35 -2.08 26.69
C GLY A 168 11.12 -1.40 26.08
N ASP A 169 9.94 -1.96 26.37
CA ASP A 169 8.65 -1.53 25.81
C ASP A 169 8.30 -0.08 26.13
N ASN A 170 8.71 0.44 27.30
CA ASN A 170 8.50 1.86 27.65
C ASN A 170 9.20 2.80 26.65
N PHE A 171 10.41 2.44 26.21
CA PHE A 171 11.13 3.22 25.22
C PHE A 171 10.45 3.11 23.85
N LEU A 172 10.05 1.89 23.44
CA LEU A 172 9.36 1.68 22.18
C LEU A 172 8.04 2.46 22.10
N ALA A 173 7.28 2.53 23.19
CA ALA A 173 6.06 3.32 23.26
C ALA A 173 6.34 4.82 23.04
N VAL A 174 7.43 5.36 23.62
CA VAL A 174 7.85 6.75 23.40
C VAL A 174 8.34 6.96 21.96
N LEU A 175 9.10 6.00 21.40
CA LEU A 175 9.56 6.06 20.01
C LEU A 175 8.37 6.15 19.05
N VAL A 176 7.37 5.29 19.19
CA VAL A 176 6.15 5.30 18.37
C VAL A 176 5.37 6.60 18.54
N SER A 177 5.22 7.08 19.78
CA SER A 177 4.53 8.36 20.08
C SER A 177 5.22 9.55 19.41
N ASN A 178 6.55 9.59 19.39
CA ASN A 178 7.31 10.63 18.70
C ASN A 178 7.23 10.47 17.18
N ALA A 179 7.29 9.23 16.69
CA ALA A 179 7.22 8.92 15.28
C ALA A 179 5.92 9.42 14.64
N ILE A 180 4.76 9.23 15.30
CA ILE A 180 3.49 9.72 14.77
C ILE A 180 3.44 11.25 14.67
N GLN A 181 4.10 11.96 15.60
CA GLN A 181 4.21 13.43 15.54
C GLN A 181 5.14 13.88 14.41
N GLU A 182 6.20 13.10 14.16
CA GLU A 182 7.13 13.37 13.06
C GLU A 182 6.46 13.12 11.70
N ILE A 183 5.75 12.01 11.54
CA ILE A 183 4.93 11.71 10.35
C ILE A 183 3.96 12.87 10.11
N LYS A 184 3.23 13.30 11.13
CA LYS A 184 2.28 14.42 11.00
C LYS A 184 2.96 15.68 10.46
N ARG A 185 4.07 16.10 11.07
CA ARG A 185 4.81 17.29 10.64
C ARG A 185 5.32 17.18 9.22
N PHE A 186 5.84 16.01 8.85
CA PHE A 186 6.32 15.76 7.49
C PHE A 186 5.19 15.85 6.47
N VAL A 187 4.10 15.13 6.71
CA VAL A 187 2.98 15.08 5.76
C VAL A 187 2.27 16.42 5.65
N ASP A 188 2.15 17.18 6.75
CA ASP A 188 1.58 18.53 6.73
C ASP A 188 2.48 19.53 5.97
N ALA A 189 3.79 19.31 5.95
CA ALA A 189 4.71 20.13 5.16
C ALA A 189 4.63 19.81 3.66
N VAL A 190 4.40 18.53 3.31
CA VAL A 190 4.30 18.10 1.90
C VAL A 190 2.92 18.40 1.32
N HIS A 191 1.87 18.10 2.06
CA HIS A 191 0.49 18.25 1.64
C HIS A 191 -0.40 18.69 2.80
N PRO A 192 -0.56 20.02 3.01
CA PRO A 192 -1.26 20.57 4.18
C PRO A 192 -2.79 20.41 4.03
N ILE A 193 -3.33 19.40 4.67
CA ILE A 193 -4.78 19.18 4.83
C ILE A 193 -5.11 18.88 6.29
N ASN A 194 -6.39 18.99 6.65
CA ASN A 194 -6.84 18.53 7.97
C ASN A 194 -7.00 17.01 7.94
N ARG A 195 -6.15 16.28 8.70
CA ARG A 195 -6.16 14.83 8.79
C ARG A 195 -6.21 14.33 10.23
N ASP A 196 -6.90 13.21 10.43
CA ASP A 196 -6.86 12.49 11.70
C ASP A 196 -5.65 11.54 11.69
N ILE A 197 -4.56 11.97 12.34
CA ILE A 197 -3.32 11.20 12.42
C ILE A 197 -3.47 9.90 13.24
N ASN A 198 -4.54 9.73 13.99
CA ASN A 198 -4.81 8.52 14.76
C ASN A 198 -5.54 7.46 13.93
N ALA A 199 -5.93 7.77 12.68
CA ALA A 199 -6.55 6.81 11.79
C ALA A 199 -5.62 5.63 11.46
N SER A 200 -6.21 4.51 11.04
CA SER A 200 -5.49 3.25 10.80
C SER A 200 -4.38 3.34 9.75
N ALA A 201 -4.49 4.27 8.80
CA ALA A 201 -3.45 4.51 7.79
C ALA A 201 -2.15 5.11 8.37
N TYR A 202 -2.21 5.72 9.55
CA TYR A 202 -1.09 6.40 10.20
C TYR A 202 -0.67 5.63 11.46
N LEU A 203 -1.34 5.90 12.59
CA LEU A 203 -0.98 5.27 13.87
C LEU A 203 -1.19 3.76 13.85
N GLY A 204 -2.29 3.27 13.28
CA GLY A 204 -2.60 1.84 13.28
C GLY A 204 -1.61 1.00 12.47
N ASP A 205 -1.04 1.56 11.39
CA ASP A 205 -0.01 0.88 10.59
C ASP A 205 1.41 1.04 11.17
N LEU A 206 1.59 1.90 12.18
CA LEU A 206 2.88 2.17 12.84
C LEU A 206 3.15 1.22 14.02
N ILE A 207 2.10 0.73 14.69
CA ILE A 207 2.17 -0.17 15.84
C ILE A 207 2.28 -1.63 15.40
#